data_d9b3df98b1cc0405e602f8c5094eddc9
#
_entry.id   d9b3df98b1cc0405e602f8c5094eddc9
#
_cell.length_a   1.000
_cell.length_b   1.000
_cell.length_c   1.000
_cell.angle_alpha   90.00
_cell.angle_beta   90.00
_cell.angle_gamma   90.00
#
_symmetry.space_group_name_H-M   'P 1'
#
loop_
_entity.id
_entity.type
_entity.pdbx_description
1 polymer ?
#
loop_
_entity_poly.entity_id
_entity_poly.type
_entity_poly.pdbx_seq_one_letter_code
_entity_poly.pdbx_strand_id
1 'polypeptide(L)'
;MKRILLALAVFASLQVANAQVKSAADAKKAVESAQAAANNEKKALKPATWFKLGDEYVKAYEAPAGNVWQGASRQELALILGSVKPTSTESVVVNGEQMTKEVYADKNLYFNANGQVAIIEVTQPVYTDALEKATEAYQKAYSLDEKHAKDKDIAAAFSKIGEKYINEAYNKYTFGDLSAASKLFEKAVDVEALKPLSKIDTSAIYNAGFTAWAAKEPERAKTFFEKCYNLGYYYDGGEVFAKLAEVDTVNTKKYLEEGFVKFP
;
A
#
# COMPACT_ATOMS: atom_id res chain seq x y z
N MET A 1 5.72 23.22 -18.06
CA MET A 1 5.68 21.92 -17.36
C MET A 1 5.76 22.21 -15.87
N LYS A 2 4.62 22.28 -15.18
CA LYS A 2 4.58 22.45 -13.73
C LYS A 2 4.96 21.13 -13.10
N ARG A 3 6.06 21.12 -12.35
CA ARG A 3 6.53 19.99 -11.56
C ARG A 3 5.44 19.68 -10.52
N ILE A 4 4.79 18.54 -10.63
CA ILE A 4 3.97 17.97 -9.56
C ILE A 4 4.98 17.61 -8.47
N LEU A 5 5.10 18.48 -7.47
CA LEU A 5 5.75 18.13 -6.21
C LEU A 5 4.83 17.11 -5.54
N LEU A 6 5.06 15.81 -5.81
CA LEU A 6 4.65 14.78 -4.88
C LEU A 6 5.34 15.10 -3.57
N ALA A 7 4.59 15.66 -2.63
CA ALA A 7 5.01 15.67 -1.25
C ALA A 7 5.12 14.19 -0.84
N LEU A 8 6.34 13.64 -0.90
CA LEU A 8 6.70 12.47 -0.14
C LEU A 8 6.43 12.84 1.32
N ALA A 9 5.24 12.52 1.78
CA ALA A 9 4.96 12.50 3.20
C ALA A 9 5.88 11.42 3.78
N VAL A 10 7.05 11.84 4.22
CA VAL A 10 7.91 11.05 5.08
C VAL A 10 7.12 10.90 6.38
N PHE A 11 6.27 9.88 6.42
CA PHE A 11 5.78 9.38 7.69
C PHE A 11 6.99 8.78 8.39
N ALA A 12 7.63 9.60 9.21
CA ALA A 12 8.48 9.11 10.28
C ALA A 12 7.55 8.30 11.21
N SER A 13 7.27 7.05 10.84
CA SER A 13 6.75 6.10 11.78
C SER A 13 7.84 5.93 12.83
N LEU A 14 7.63 6.55 13.99
CA LEU A 14 8.29 6.17 15.22
C LEU A 14 7.98 4.68 15.40
N GLN A 15 8.80 3.82 14.82
CA GLN A 15 8.79 2.41 15.14
C GLN A 15 9.31 2.29 16.55
N VAL A 16 8.37 2.31 17.48
CA VAL A 16 8.60 1.79 18.82
C VAL A 16 9.11 0.37 18.64
N ALA A 17 10.26 0.15 19.22
CA ALA A 17 11.02 -1.08 19.29
C ALA A 17 10.19 -2.38 19.23
N ASN A 18 10.56 -3.31 18.30
CA ASN A 18 10.96 -4.63 18.67
C ASN A 18 9.96 -5.76 18.64
N ALA A 19 9.76 -6.27 17.48
CA ALA A 19 9.98 -7.71 17.31
C ALA A 19 10.95 -7.83 16.14
N GLN A 20 12.07 -8.49 16.33
CA GLN A 20 12.98 -8.83 15.25
C GLN A 20 12.13 -9.49 14.15
N VAL A 21 12.09 -8.87 12.97
CA VAL A 21 11.30 -9.39 11.86
C VAL A 21 11.79 -10.83 11.60
N LYS A 22 10.85 -11.76 11.58
CA LYS A 22 11.16 -13.18 11.33
C LYS A 22 11.83 -13.34 9.98
N SER A 23 12.70 -14.33 9.85
CA SER A 23 13.19 -14.72 8.52
C SER A 23 12.00 -15.16 7.63
N ALA A 24 12.15 -15.07 6.31
CA ALA A 24 11.12 -15.53 5.37
C ALA A 24 10.71 -16.99 5.64
N ALA A 25 11.67 -17.87 5.98
CA ALA A 25 11.40 -19.26 6.31
C ALA A 25 10.59 -19.41 7.61
N ASP A 26 10.92 -18.64 8.65
CA ASP A 26 10.19 -18.69 9.92
C ASP A 26 8.79 -18.07 9.80
N ALA A 27 8.66 -17.00 9.00
CA ALA A 27 7.38 -16.41 8.70
C ALA A 27 6.46 -17.39 7.96
N LYS A 28 7.01 -18.13 6.97
CA LYS A 28 6.27 -19.18 6.26
C LYS A 28 5.76 -20.25 7.21
N LYS A 29 6.63 -20.81 8.07
CA LYS A 29 6.24 -21.81 9.08
C LYS A 29 5.18 -21.30 10.05
N ALA A 30 5.25 -20.02 10.43
CA ALA A 30 4.28 -19.41 11.33
C ALA A 30 2.90 -19.31 10.66
N VAL A 31 2.84 -18.92 9.38
CA VAL A 31 1.59 -18.92 8.59
C VAL A 31 1.03 -20.33 8.48
N GLU A 32 1.85 -21.34 8.11
CA GLU A 32 1.42 -22.72 8.00
C GLU A 32 0.83 -23.25 9.32
N SER A 33 1.46 -22.93 10.45
CA SER A 33 0.94 -23.29 11.78
C SER A 33 -0.37 -22.60 12.11
N ALA A 34 -0.50 -21.31 11.80
CA ALA A 34 -1.73 -20.56 12.02
C ALA A 34 -2.86 -21.05 11.10
N GLN A 35 -2.55 -21.37 9.84
CA GLN A 35 -3.49 -21.95 8.89
C GLN A 35 -3.99 -23.34 9.35
N ALA A 36 -3.11 -24.19 9.87
CA ALA A 36 -3.50 -25.47 10.46
C ALA A 36 -4.45 -25.28 11.66
N ALA A 37 -4.26 -24.23 12.45
CA ALA A 37 -5.20 -23.88 13.52
C ALA A 37 -6.54 -23.41 12.98
N ALA A 38 -6.56 -22.61 11.91
CA ALA A 38 -7.80 -22.16 11.27
C ALA A 38 -8.58 -23.28 10.58
N ASN A 39 -7.88 -24.35 10.15
CA ASN A 39 -8.51 -25.54 9.57
C ASN A 39 -9.01 -26.54 10.63
N ASN A 40 -8.72 -26.33 11.90
CA ASN A 40 -9.21 -27.18 12.99
C ASN A 40 -10.65 -26.77 13.36
N GLU A 41 -11.61 -27.69 13.28
CA GLU A 41 -13.04 -27.43 13.48
C GLU A 41 -13.36 -26.62 14.76
N LYS A 42 -12.75 -26.98 15.90
CA LYS A 42 -12.99 -26.29 17.19
C LYS A 42 -12.33 -24.92 17.27
N LYS A 43 -11.14 -24.79 16.66
CA LYS A 43 -10.38 -23.53 16.69
C LYS A 43 -10.90 -22.53 15.66
N ALA A 44 -11.41 -23.02 14.52
CA ALA A 44 -12.02 -22.19 13.46
C ALA A 44 -13.23 -21.37 13.91
N LEU A 45 -13.88 -21.77 15.00
CA LEU A 45 -14.99 -21.02 15.59
C LEU A 45 -14.57 -19.82 16.45
N LYS A 46 -13.27 -19.63 16.66
CA LYS A 46 -12.74 -18.58 17.54
C LYS A 46 -12.22 -17.39 16.75
N PRO A 47 -12.71 -16.16 16.99
CA PRO A 47 -12.18 -14.93 16.36
C PRO A 47 -10.66 -14.81 16.47
N ALA A 48 -10.09 -15.13 17.65
CA ALA A 48 -8.64 -15.03 17.89
C ALA A 48 -7.80 -15.93 16.99
N THR A 49 -8.34 -17.05 16.51
CA THR A 49 -7.63 -17.95 15.58
C THR A 49 -7.41 -17.28 14.23
N TRP A 50 -8.46 -16.66 13.69
CA TRP A 50 -8.41 -15.95 12.42
C TRP A 50 -7.63 -14.63 12.53
N PHE A 51 -7.79 -13.91 13.63
CA PHE A 51 -7.00 -12.71 13.89
C PHE A 51 -5.50 -13.03 13.88
N LYS A 52 -5.08 -14.10 14.59
CA LYS A 52 -3.69 -14.56 14.57
C LYS A 52 -3.22 -14.95 13.16
N LEU A 53 -4.07 -15.59 12.36
CA LEU A 53 -3.72 -15.95 10.99
C LEU A 53 -3.46 -14.69 10.14
N GLY A 54 -4.30 -13.67 10.27
CA GLY A 54 -4.09 -12.37 9.64
C GLY A 54 -2.74 -11.75 10.03
N ASP A 55 -2.43 -11.73 11.33
CA ASP A 55 -1.15 -11.23 11.85
C ASP A 55 0.06 -11.96 11.24
N GLU A 56 -0.01 -13.29 11.11
CA GLU A 56 1.12 -14.05 10.55
C GLU A 56 1.26 -13.82 9.04
N TYR A 57 0.16 -13.58 8.29
CA TYR A 57 0.25 -13.16 6.89
C TYR A 57 0.85 -11.76 6.74
N VAL A 58 0.49 -10.79 7.60
CA VAL A 58 1.12 -9.46 7.59
C VAL A 58 2.62 -9.56 7.88
N LYS A 59 3.03 -10.38 8.85
CA LYS A 59 4.45 -10.63 9.14
C LYS A 59 5.17 -11.32 7.97
N ALA A 60 4.50 -12.22 7.26
CA ALA A 60 5.06 -12.87 6.08
C ALA A 60 5.25 -11.89 4.91
N TYR A 61 4.36 -10.90 4.78
CA TYR A 61 4.54 -9.79 3.85
C TYR A 61 5.76 -8.93 4.20
N GLU A 62 5.97 -8.64 5.48
CA GLU A 62 7.07 -7.79 5.96
C GLU A 62 8.43 -8.49 5.96
N ALA A 63 8.45 -9.83 6.06
CA ALA A 63 9.66 -10.61 6.28
C ALA A 63 10.78 -10.37 5.25
N PRO A 64 10.54 -10.28 3.93
CA PRO A 64 11.60 -10.04 2.97
C PRO A 64 12.23 -8.64 3.08
N ALA A 65 11.44 -7.62 3.39
CA ALA A 65 11.96 -6.28 3.65
C ALA A 65 12.81 -6.25 4.93
N GLY A 66 12.48 -7.11 5.90
CA GLY A 66 13.14 -7.16 7.20
C GLY A 66 12.88 -5.90 8.01
N ASN A 67 13.91 -5.43 8.71
CA ASN A 67 13.84 -4.18 9.49
C ASN A 67 14.27 -2.95 8.69
N VAL A 68 14.35 -3.05 7.35
CA VAL A 68 14.71 -1.91 6.49
C VAL A 68 13.49 -0.99 6.35
N TRP A 69 13.71 0.32 6.42
CA TRP A 69 12.65 1.33 6.21
C TRP A 69 13.09 2.40 5.21
N GLN A 70 12.14 3.06 4.58
CA GLN A 70 12.40 4.21 3.73
C GLN A 70 12.93 5.39 4.56
N GLY A 71 13.96 6.05 4.06
CA GLY A 71 14.68 7.09 4.79
C GLY A 71 15.88 6.57 5.60
N ALA A 72 16.03 5.25 5.79
CA ALA A 72 17.18 4.69 6.49
C ALA A 72 18.49 5.09 5.82
N SER A 73 19.44 5.56 6.62
CA SER A 73 20.77 5.88 6.18
C SER A 73 21.62 4.60 6.00
N ARG A 74 22.72 4.71 5.25
CA ARG A 74 23.66 3.58 5.10
C ARG A 74 24.25 3.11 6.43
N GLN A 75 24.42 4.01 7.41
CA GLN A 75 24.91 3.64 8.74
C GLN A 75 23.88 2.81 9.51
N GLU A 76 22.61 3.21 9.48
CA GLU A 76 21.52 2.44 10.10
C GLU A 76 21.36 1.08 9.43
N LEU A 77 21.42 1.04 8.10
CA LEU A 77 21.39 -0.23 7.37
C LEU A 77 22.53 -1.17 7.73
N ALA A 78 23.73 -0.66 7.92
CA ALA A 78 24.87 -1.49 8.33
C ALA A 78 24.60 -2.19 9.68
N LEU A 79 23.88 -1.53 10.60
CA LEU A 79 23.48 -2.13 11.88
C LEU A 79 22.38 -3.18 11.70
N ILE A 80 21.42 -2.93 10.79
CA ILE A 80 20.27 -3.82 10.56
C ILE A 80 20.67 -5.06 9.77
N LEU A 81 21.42 -4.88 8.68
CA LEU A 81 21.81 -5.96 7.77
C LEU A 81 23.04 -6.72 8.28
N GLY A 82 23.82 -6.15 9.20
CA GLY A 82 24.99 -6.79 9.79
C GLY A 82 25.99 -7.24 8.72
N SER A 83 26.19 -8.56 8.62
CA SER A 83 27.10 -9.16 7.65
C SER A 83 26.51 -9.36 6.25
N VAL A 84 25.20 -9.14 6.08
CA VAL A 84 24.53 -9.31 4.78
C VAL A 84 25.01 -8.20 3.83
N LYS A 85 25.53 -8.61 2.67
CA LYS A 85 26.02 -7.70 1.63
C LYS A 85 25.16 -7.82 0.38
N PRO A 86 25.04 -6.73 -0.42
CA PRO A 86 24.40 -6.83 -1.73
C PRO A 86 25.24 -7.73 -2.66
N THR A 87 24.57 -8.44 -3.54
CA THR A 87 25.19 -9.26 -4.59
C THR A 87 25.68 -8.42 -5.74
N SER A 88 25.06 -7.27 -6.01
CA SER A 88 25.50 -6.25 -6.95
C SER A 88 25.07 -4.86 -6.50
N THR A 89 25.77 -3.85 -7.04
CA THR A 89 25.46 -2.43 -6.89
C THR A 89 25.49 -1.78 -8.25
N GLU A 90 24.42 -1.09 -8.62
CA GLU A 90 24.21 -0.52 -9.94
C GLU A 90 23.79 0.94 -9.82
N SER A 91 24.19 1.76 -10.80
CA SER A 91 23.66 3.11 -10.96
C SER A 91 22.49 3.07 -11.92
N VAL A 92 21.32 3.52 -11.48
CA VAL A 92 20.07 3.45 -12.25
C VAL A 92 19.38 4.82 -12.26
N VAL A 93 18.55 5.03 -13.29
CA VAL A 93 17.68 6.21 -13.32
C VAL A 93 16.24 5.73 -13.09
N VAL A 94 15.61 6.26 -12.04
CA VAL A 94 14.23 5.96 -11.70
C VAL A 94 13.43 7.25 -11.69
N ASN A 95 12.41 7.36 -12.54
CA ASN A 95 11.60 8.58 -12.71
C ASN A 95 12.42 9.86 -12.93
N GLY A 96 13.53 9.74 -13.68
CA GLY A 96 14.43 10.85 -13.99
C GLY A 96 15.44 11.20 -12.89
N GLU A 97 15.43 10.50 -11.76
CA GLU A 97 16.39 10.67 -10.67
C GLU A 97 17.46 9.58 -10.71
N GLN A 98 18.72 9.99 -10.55
CA GLN A 98 19.85 9.09 -10.43
C GLN A 98 19.82 8.43 -9.04
N MET A 99 19.78 7.10 -9.01
CA MET A 99 19.77 6.32 -7.77
C MET A 99 20.86 5.24 -7.79
N THR A 100 21.30 4.82 -6.61
CA THR A 100 22.11 3.61 -6.44
C THR A 100 21.20 2.46 -6.07
N LYS A 101 21.13 1.41 -6.90
CA LYS A 101 20.41 0.18 -6.62
C LYS A 101 21.36 -0.84 -6.03
N GLU A 102 21.05 -1.37 -4.88
CA GLU A 102 21.72 -2.52 -4.26
C GLU A 102 20.80 -3.75 -4.33
N VAL A 103 21.30 -4.83 -4.93
CA VAL A 103 20.57 -6.09 -5.12
C VAL A 103 20.90 -7.05 -3.99
N TYR A 104 19.88 -7.54 -3.30
CA TYR A 104 19.97 -8.59 -2.29
C TYR A 104 19.20 -9.83 -2.75
N ALA A 105 19.29 -10.92 -2.02
CA ALA A 105 18.65 -12.20 -2.38
C ALA A 105 17.12 -12.10 -2.50
N ASP A 106 16.48 -11.29 -1.67
CA ASP A 106 15.02 -11.22 -1.52
C ASP A 106 14.45 -9.81 -1.81
N LYS A 107 15.31 -8.81 -2.02
CA LYS A 107 14.92 -7.42 -2.24
C LYS A 107 15.97 -6.62 -3.00
N ASN A 108 15.55 -5.50 -3.56
CA ASN A 108 16.41 -4.43 -4.03
C ASN A 108 16.18 -3.18 -3.16
N LEU A 109 17.26 -2.48 -2.83
CA LEU A 109 17.22 -1.19 -2.14
C LEU A 109 17.72 -0.11 -3.08
N TYR A 110 16.93 0.94 -3.23
CA TYR A 110 17.29 2.09 -4.06
C TYR A 110 17.62 3.27 -3.15
N PHE A 111 18.79 3.86 -3.35
CA PHE A 111 19.27 4.97 -2.55
C PHE A 111 19.21 6.26 -3.36
N ASN A 112 18.70 7.31 -2.74
CA ASN A 112 18.72 8.66 -3.29
C ASN A 112 20.15 9.27 -3.22
N ALA A 113 20.29 10.48 -3.75
CA ALA A 113 21.58 11.21 -3.75
C ALA A 113 22.14 11.45 -2.34
N ASN A 114 21.30 11.46 -1.30
CA ASN A 114 21.72 11.64 0.10
C ASN A 114 22.15 10.32 0.76
N GLY A 115 22.14 9.20 0.02
CA GLY A 115 22.47 7.88 0.54
C GLY A 115 21.42 7.27 1.47
N GLN A 116 20.18 7.74 1.38
CA GLN A 116 19.05 7.21 2.13
C GLN A 116 18.23 6.26 1.26
N VAL A 117 17.67 5.22 1.85
CA VAL A 117 16.73 4.30 1.17
C VAL A 117 15.50 5.08 0.70
N ALA A 118 15.33 5.18 -0.60
CA ALA A 118 14.17 5.79 -1.23
C ALA A 118 13.09 4.75 -1.54
N ILE A 119 13.49 3.56 -2.04
CA ILE A 119 12.56 2.50 -2.43
C ILE A 119 13.06 1.16 -1.90
N ILE A 120 12.15 0.36 -1.38
CA ILE A 120 12.35 -1.05 -1.02
C ILE A 120 11.49 -1.86 -1.98
N GLU A 121 12.13 -2.63 -2.85
CA GLU A 121 11.47 -3.53 -3.79
C GLU A 121 11.67 -4.97 -3.35
N VAL A 122 10.62 -5.63 -2.87
CA VAL A 122 10.66 -7.06 -2.55
C VAL A 122 10.63 -7.85 -3.84
N THR A 123 11.67 -8.68 -4.07
CA THR A 123 11.81 -9.52 -5.27
C THR A 123 11.39 -10.96 -5.05
N GLN A 124 11.42 -11.44 -3.79
CA GLN A 124 11.00 -12.78 -3.41
C GLN A 124 10.04 -12.72 -2.21
N PRO A 125 8.75 -12.43 -2.44
CA PRO A 125 7.75 -12.43 -1.38
C PRO A 125 7.54 -13.85 -0.84
N VAL A 126 7.25 -13.98 0.47
CA VAL A 126 6.90 -15.28 1.09
C VAL A 126 5.57 -15.80 0.50
N TYR A 127 4.61 -14.89 0.33
CA TYR A 127 3.32 -15.10 -0.35
C TYR A 127 3.01 -13.87 -1.19
N THR A 128 2.64 -14.05 -2.44
CA THR A 128 2.31 -12.95 -3.37
C THR A 128 0.98 -12.28 -3.04
N ASP A 129 0.11 -12.98 -2.31
CA ASP A 129 -1.23 -12.59 -1.90
C ASP A 129 -1.36 -12.44 -0.36
N ALA A 130 -0.24 -12.17 0.32
CA ALA A 130 -0.19 -12.13 1.78
C ALA A 130 -1.18 -11.10 2.38
N LEU A 131 -1.27 -9.90 1.82
CA LEU A 131 -2.16 -8.84 2.33
C LEU A 131 -3.63 -9.17 2.08
N GLU A 132 -3.96 -9.77 0.93
CA GLU A 132 -5.30 -10.27 0.63
C GLU A 132 -5.73 -11.34 1.64
N LYS A 133 -4.87 -12.34 1.86
CA LYS A 133 -5.13 -13.41 2.84
C LYS A 133 -5.22 -12.90 4.27
N ALA A 134 -4.41 -11.91 4.62
CA ALA A 134 -4.52 -11.23 5.91
C ALA A 134 -5.89 -10.55 6.07
N THR A 135 -6.33 -9.83 5.03
CA THR A 135 -7.62 -9.16 4.99
C THR A 135 -8.78 -10.15 5.16
N GLU A 136 -8.78 -11.24 4.41
CA GLU A 136 -9.79 -12.32 4.53
C GLU A 136 -9.82 -12.92 5.94
N ALA A 137 -8.65 -13.15 6.52
CA ALA A 137 -8.56 -13.71 7.87
C ALA A 137 -9.11 -12.74 8.92
N TYR A 138 -8.81 -11.43 8.83
CA TYR A 138 -9.37 -10.42 9.74
C TYR A 138 -10.88 -10.23 9.52
N GLN A 139 -11.39 -10.27 8.29
CA GLN A 139 -12.83 -10.26 8.03
C GLN A 139 -13.53 -11.46 8.66
N LYS A 140 -12.90 -12.65 8.59
CA LYS A 140 -13.42 -13.84 9.26
C LYS A 140 -13.38 -13.69 10.78
N ALA A 141 -12.32 -13.13 11.34
CA ALA A 141 -12.25 -12.82 12.77
C ALA A 141 -13.39 -11.89 13.19
N TYR A 142 -13.62 -10.80 12.43
CA TYR A 142 -14.71 -9.85 12.67
C TYR A 142 -16.08 -10.51 12.62
N SER A 143 -16.34 -11.34 11.60
CA SER A 143 -17.64 -12.03 11.44
C SER A 143 -17.97 -13.01 12.56
N LEU A 144 -16.98 -13.51 13.28
CA LEU A 144 -17.13 -14.43 14.40
C LEU A 144 -17.16 -13.75 15.78
N ASP A 145 -16.79 -12.47 15.84
CA ASP A 145 -16.70 -11.71 17.09
C ASP A 145 -18.01 -11.01 17.45
N GLU A 146 -19.02 -11.82 17.86
CA GLU A 146 -20.34 -11.31 18.24
C GLU A 146 -20.31 -10.22 19.33
N LYS A 147 -19.26 -10.18 20.13
CA LYS A 147 -19.09 -9.22 21.23
C LYS A 147 -18.34 -7.96 20.82
N HIS A 148 -17.86 -7.88 19.59
CA HIS A 148 -17.08 -6.77 19.08
C HIS A 148 -15.82 -6.42 19.90
N ALA A 149 -15.27 -7.44 20.58
CA ALA A 149 -14.12 -7.28 21.47
C ALA A 149 -12.81 -6.99 20.70
N LYS A 150 -12.78 -7.33 19.40
CA LYS A 150 -11.63 -7.18 18.50
C LYS A 150 -11.77 -6.02 17.50
N ASP A 151 -12.85 -5.26 17.52
CA ASP A 151 -13.11 -4.22 16.53
C ASP A 151 -11.95 -3.23 16.40
N LYS A 152 -11.42 -2.74 17.53
CA LYS A 152 -10.29 -1.81 17.53
C LYS A 152 -9.03 -2.41 16.90
N ASP A 153 -8.72 -3.65 17.24
CA ASP A 153 -7.52 -4.34 16.74
C ASP A 153 -7.66 -4.64 15.24
N ILE A 154 -8.86 -5.06 14.79
CA ILE A 154 -9.15 -5.35 13.39
C ILE A 154 -9.15 -4.05 12.56
N ALA A 155 -9.75 -2.97 13.05
CA ALA A 155 -9.69 -1.67 12.38
C ALA A 155 -8.24 -1.19 12.19
N ALA A 156 -7.41 -1.32 13.23
CA ALA A 156 -5.98 -0.98 13.15
C ALA A 156 -5.24 -1.87 12.14
N ALA A 157 -5.58 -3.16 12.05
CA ALA A 157 -5.01 -4.08 11.09
C ALA A 157 -5.39 -3.70 9.64
N PHE A 158 -6.64 -3.34 9.37
CA PHE A 158 -7.07 -2.87 8.05
C PHE A 158 -6.40 -1.55 7.66
N SER A 159 -6.28 -0.59 8.60
CA SER A 159 -5.53 0.65 8.35
C SER A 159 -4.07 0.35 7.96
N LYS A 160 -3.41 -0.54 8.71
CA LYS A 160 -2.02 -0.95 8.42
C LYS A 160 -1.89 -1.63 7.04
N ILE A 161 -2.85 -2.46 6.63
CA ILE A 161 -2.86 -3.07 5.29
C ILE A 161 -3.07 -2.00 4.22
N GLY A 162 -3.99 -1.06 4.41
CA GLY A 162 -4.21 0.07 3.51
C GLY A 162 -2.93 0.87 3.28
N GLU A 163 -2.23 1.25 4.36
CA GLU A 163 -0.93 1.94 4.28
C GLU A 163 0.11 1.16 3.47
N LYS A 164 0.14 -0.18 3.60
CA LYS A 164 1.07 -1.02 2.83
C LYS A 164 0.75 -0.99 1.33
N TYR A 165 -0.52 -1.11 0.96
CA TYR A 165 -0.94 -0.98 -0.43
C TYR A 165 -0.65 0.41 -1.01
N ILE A 166 -0.86 1.49 -0.23
CA ILE A 166 -0.50 2.86 -0.63
C ILE A 166 1.00 2.97 -0.89
N ASN A 167 1.84 2.43 0.00
CA ASN A 167 3.30 2.47 -0.17
C ASN A 167 3.75 1.69 -1.43
N GLU A 168 3.18 0.50 -1.66
CA GLU A 168 3.44 -0.25 -2.89
C GLU A 168 2.96 0.50 -4.15
N ALA A 169 1.80 1.16 -4.07
CA ALA A 169 1.27 1.97 -5.17
C ALA A 169 2.23 3.11 -5.54
N TYR A 170 2.78 3.81 -4.54
CA TYR A 170 3.79 4.83 -4.79
C TYR A 170 5.08 4.26 -5.38
N ASN A 171 5.53 3.09 -4.94
CA ASN A 171 6.67 2.42 -5.54
C ASN A 171 6.40 2.10 -7.02
N LYS A 172 5.23 1.54 -7.34
CA LYS A 172 4.82 1.25 -8.73
C LYS A 172 4.72 2.51 -9.57
N TYR A 173 4.13 3.57 -9.02
CA TYR A 173 4.09 4.89 -9.67
C TYR A 173 5.50 5.40 -9.99
N THR A 174 6.41 5.32 -9.04
CA THR A 174 7.80 5.77 -9.20
C THR A 174 8.54 4.98 -10.28
N PHE A 175 8.25 3.70 -10.44
CA PHE A 175 8.78 2.86 -11.53
C PHE A 175 8.06 3.05 -12.87
N GLY A 176 7.01 3.88 -12.94
CA GLY A 176 6.22 4.11 -14.15
C GLY A 176 5.17 3.04 -14.45
N ASP A 177 4.96 2.07 -13.54
CA ASP A 177 3.89 1.07 -13.65
C ASP A 177 2.57 1.65 -13.12
N LEU A 178 2.00 2.57 -13.90
CA LEU A 178 0.85 3.37 -13.49
C LEU A 178 -0.43 2.52 -13.34
N SER A 179 -0.59 1.49 -14.17
CA SER A 179 -1.73 0.58 -14.08
C SER A 179 -1.69 -0.23 -12.77
N ALA A 180 -0.52 -0.78 -12.40
CA ALA A 180 -0.38 -1.47 -11.13
C ALA A 180 -0.56 -0.52 -9.94
N ALA A 181 -0.04 0.71 -10.03
CA ALA A 181 -0.24 1.73 -8.99
C ALA A 181 -1.74 2.01 -8.75
N SER A 182 -2.52 2.19 -9.82
CA SER A 182 -3.97 2.39 -9.73
C SER A 182 -4.68 1.24 -9.01
N LYS A 183 -4.34 0.00 -9.34
CA LYS A 183 -4.93 -1.21 -8.72
C LYS A 183 -4.57 -1.34 -7.24
N LEU A 184 -3.37 -0.93 -6.87
CA LEU A 184 -2.93 -0.94 -5.47
C LEU A 184 -3.61 0.15 -4.63
N PHE A 185 -3.79 1.37 -5.18
CA PHE A 185 -4.60 2.39 -4.52
C PHE A 185 -6.05 1.93 -4.34
N GLU A 186 -6.66 1.24 -5.33
CA GLU A 186 -7.99 0.64 -5.17
C GLU A 186 -8.03 -0.37 -4.04
N LYS A 187 -7.05 -1.31 -3.96
CA LYS A 187 -6.96 -2.26 -2.86
C LYS A 187 -6.87 -1.57 -1.48
N ALA A 188 -6.15 -0.45 -1.40
CA ALA A 188 -6.11 0.34 -0.17
C ALA A 188 -7.49 0.89 0.20
N VAL A 189 -8.20 1.50 -0.78
CA VAL A 189 -9.57 2.01 -0.59
C VAL A 189 -10.51 0.89 -0.13
N ASP A 190 -10.43 -0.27 -0.78
CA ASP A 190 -11.33 -1.39 -0.51
C ASP A 190 -11.10 -1.96 0.90
N VAL A 191 -9.85 -2.14 1.33
CA VAL A 191 -9.58 -2.67 2.68
C VAL A 191 -9.93 -1.66 3.77
N GLU A 192 -9.69 -0.37 3.56
CA GLU A 192 -10.03 0.68 4.53
C GLU A 192 -11.54 0.90 4.67
N ALA A 193 -12.32 0.59 3.63
CA ALA A 193 -13.78 0.64 3.68
C ALA A 193 -14.42 -0.51 4.48
N LEU A 194 -13.68 -1.57 4.79
CA LEU A 194 -14.20 -2.72 5.54
C LEU A 194 -14.56 -2.36 6.98
N LYS A 195 -15.63 -2.98 7.48
CA LYS A 195 -15.95 -2.91 8.92
C LYS A 195 -14.93 -3.73 9.72
N PRO A 196 -14.54 -3.28 10.90
CA PRO A 196 -15.07 -2.13 11.63
C PRO A 196 -14.38 -0.78 11.33
N LEU A 197 -13.37 -0.71 10.44
CA LEU A 197 -12.66 0.54 10.14
C LEU A 197 -13.57 1.56 9.45
N SER A 198 -14.24 1.16 8.36
CA SER A 198 -15.19 1.98 7.59
C SER A 198 -14.65 3.38 7.20
N LYS A 199 -13.35 3.46 6.87
CA LYS A 199 -12.67 4.69 6.48
C LYS A 199 -12.89 4.95 4.98
N ILE A 200 -13.15 6.20 4.62
CA ILE A 200 -13.15 6.67 3.22
C ILE A 200 -11.88 7.49 3.00
N ASP A 201 -10.93 6.95 2.26
CA ASP A 201 -9.69 7.66 1.89
C ASP A 201 -9.86 8.33 0.52
N THR A 202 -10.29 9.60 0.54
CA THR A 202 -10.50 10.37 -0.69
C THR A 202 -9.23 10.60 -1.48
N SER A 203 -8.08 10.68 -0.81
CA SER A 203 -6.78 10.82 -1.47
C SER A 203 -6.38 9.54 -2.21
N ALA A 204 -6.59 8.38 -1.60
CA ALA A 204 -6.34 7.10 -2.27
C ALA A 204 -7.31 6.88 -3.44
N ILE A 205 -8.59 7.28 -3.30
CA ILE A 205 -9.58 7.24 -4.40
C ILE A 205 -9.10 8.12 -5.57
N TYR A 206 -8.69 9.37 -5.28
CA TYR A 206 -8.16 10.28 -6.30
C TYR A 206 -6.92 9.69 -6.98
N ASN A 207 -5.96 9.17 -6.21
CA ASN A 207 -4.73 8.59 -6.75
C ASN A 207 -4.98 7.36 -7.62
N ALA A 208 -5.97 6.53 -7.28
CA ALA A 208 -6.42 5.42 -8.13
C ALA A 208 -6.93 5.94 -9.49
N GLY A 209 -7.74 7.00 -9.49
CA GLY A 209 -8.23 7.66 -10.70
C GLY A 209 -7.12 8.32 -11.52
N PHE A 210 -6.25 9.08 -10.86
CA PHE A 210 -5.15 9.79 -11.51
C PHE A 210 -4.16 8.83 -12.18
N THR A 211 -3.77 7.75 -11.49
CA THR A 211 -2.85 6.77 -12.03
C THR A 211 -3.48 5.94 -13.16
N ALA A 212 -4.79 5.65 -13.09
CA ALA A 212 -5.53 5.04 -14.19
C ALA A 212 -5.60 5.97 -15.43
N TRP A 213 -5.89 7.27 -15.21
CA TRP A 213 -5.89 8.27 -16.28
C TRP A 213 -4.51 8.37 -16.95
N ALA A 214 -3.45 8.45 -16.15
CA ALA A 214 -2.08 8.51 -16.67
C ALA A 214 -1.66 7.20 -17.37
N ALA A 215 -2.21 6.06 -16.97
CA ALA A 215 -2.05 4.76 -17.62
C ALA A 215 -2.88 4.61 -18.92
N LYS A 216 -3.70 5.63 -19.28
CA LYS A 216 -4.64 5.60 -20.42
C LYS A 216 -5.72 4.53 -20.27
N GLU A 217 -6.23 4.36 -19.06
CA GLU A 217 -7.36 3.50 -18.69
C GLU A 217 -8.61 4.38 -18.38
N PRO A 218 -9.27 4.99 -19.38
CA PRO A 218 -10.28 6.04 -19.17
C PRO A 218 -11.50 5.56 -18.37
N GLU A 219 -11.99 4.36 -18.60
CA GLU A 219 -13.15 3.82 -17.88
C GLU A 219 -12.85 3.63 -16.39
N ARG A 220 -11.66 3.15 -16.08
CA ARG A 220 -11.20 3.00 -14.72
C ARG A 220 -11.01 4.37 -14.05
N ALA A 221 -10.38 5.31 -14.74
CA ALA A 221 -10.19 6.69 -14.28
C ALA A 221 -11.54 7.37 -13.98
N LYS A 222 -12.51 7.24 -14.91
CA LYS A 222 -13.86 7.74 -14.74
C LYS A 222 -14.50 7.23 -13.46
N THR A 223 -14.43 5.93 -13.20
CA THR A 223 -15.02 5.30 -12.00
C THR A 223 -14.51 5.96 -10.71
N PHE A 224 -13.22 6.22 -10.59
CA PHE A 224 -12.65 6.81 -9.39
C PHE A 224 -12.87 8.31 -9.28
N PHE A 225 -12.80 9.05 -10.39
CA PHE A 225 -13.11 10.47 -10.38
C PHE A 225 -14.59 10.73 -10.08
N GLU A 226 -15.52 9.87 -10.54
CA GLU A 226 -16.93 9.93 -10.14
C GLU A 226 -17.12 9.66 -8.65
N LYS A 227 -16.37 8.71 -8.07
CA LYS A 227 -16.37 8.52 -6.61
C LYS A 227 -15.91 9.78 -5.88
N CYS A 228 -14.82 10.43 -6.32
CA CYS A 228 -14.37 11.70 -5.76
C CYS A 228 -15.43 12.79 -5.87
N TYR A 229 -16.01 12.96 -7.04
CA TYR A 229 -17.06 13.93 -7.31
C TYR A 229 -18.28 13.75 -6.40
N ASN A 230 -18.75 12.51 -6.26
CA ASN A 230 -19.91 12.17 -5.41
C ASN A 230 -19.62 12.35 -3.92
N LEU A 231 -18.38 12.24 -3.49
CA LEU A 231 -17.92 12.51 -2.12
C LEU A 231 -17.66 13.99 -1.86
N GLY A 232 -17.78 14.86 -2.88
CA GLY A 232 -17.45 16.27 -2.75
C GLY A 232 -15.94 16.54 -2.64
N TYR A 233 -15.10 15.59 -3.02
CA TYR A 233 -13.64 15.72 -3.04
C TYR A 233 -13.18 16.09 -4.44
N TYR A 234 -12.77 17.33 -4.64
CA TYR A 234 -12.47 17.87 -5.97
C TYR A 234 -10.97 18.03 -6.25
N TYR A 235 -10.14 17.73 -5.28
CA TYR A 235 -8.70 17.94 -5.30
C TYR A 235 -8.32 19.43 -5.53
N ASP A 236 -7.04 19.73 -5.69
CA ASP A 236 -6.54 21.10 -5.83
C ASP A 236 -7.15 21.80 -7.05
N GLY A 237 -7.71 23.01 -6.83
CA GLY A 237 -8.31 23.82 -7.90
C GLY A 237 -9.42 23.15 -8.69
N GLY A 238 -10.04 22.08 -8.20
CA GLY A 238 -11.13 21.40 -8.89
C GLY A 238 -10.67 20.44 -9.98
N GLU A 239 -9.46 19.92 -9.93
CA GLU A 239 -8.88 19.04 -10.96
C GLU A 239 -9.77 17.84 -11.32
N VAL A 240 -10.56 17.31 -10.36
CA VAL A 240 -11.50 16.20 -10.60
C VAL A 240 -12.51 16.56 -11.71
N PHE A 241 -12.99 17.81 -11.77
CA PHE A 241 -13.91 18.24 -12.83
C PHE A 241 -13.22 18.20 -14.20
N ALA A 242 -12.00 18.71 -14.30
CA ALA A 242 -11.24 18.68 -15.54
C ALA A 242 -10.98 17.23 -16.00
N LYS A 243 -10.60 16.35 -15.09
CA LYS A 243 -10.37 14.93 -15.40
C LYS A 243 -11.65 14.21 -15.82
N LEU A 244 -12.77 14.46 -15.15
CA LEU A 244 -14.06 13.92 -15.58
C LEU A 244 -14.46 14.41 -16.96
N ALA A 245 -14.25 15.70 -17.28
CA ALA A 245 -14.53 16.23 -18.60
C ALA A 245 -13.69 15.60 -19.71
N GLU A 246 -12.46 15.13 -19.39
CA GLU A 246 -11.60 14.42 -20.33
C GLU A 246 -12.04 12.96 -20.55
N VAL A 247 -12.45 12.25 -19.48
CA VAL A 247 -12.71 10.79 -19.54
C VAL A 247 -14.19 10.45 -19.75
N ASP A 248 -15.11 11.34 -19.42
CA ASP A 248 -16.55 11.18 -19.65
C ASP A 248 -17.05 12.12 -20.74
N THR A 249 -16.87 11.71 -21.98
CA THR A 249 -17.23 12.51 -23.17
C THR A 249 -18.72 12.86 -23.26
N VAL A 250 -19.59 12.10 -22.61
CA VAL A 250 -21.03 12.33 -22.59
C VAL A 250 -21.39 13.54 -21.70
N ASN A 251 -20.71 13.67 -20.57
CA ASN A 251 -21.01 14.68 -19.56
C ASN A 251 -19.96 15.82 -19.51
N THR A 252 -19.07 15.91 -20.50
CA THR A 252 -17.98 16.91 -20.56
C THR A 252 -18.49 18.33 -20.24
N LYS A 253 -19.56 18.79 -20.92
CA LYS A 253 -20.11 20.14 -20.72
C LYS A 253 -20.55 20.37 -19.28
N LYS A 254 -21.26 19.39 -18.68
CA LYS A 254 -21.72 19.45 -17.29
C LYS A 254 -20.55 19.68 -16.34
N TYR A 255 -19.50 18.85 -16.43
CA TYR A 255 -18.36 18.94 -15.52
C TYR A 255 -17.58 20.24 -15.69
N LEU A 256 -17.42 20.75 -16.92
CA LEU A 256 -16.76 22.03 -17.16
C LEU A 256 -17.55 23.20 -16.60
N GLU A 257 -18.87 23.25 -16.79
CA GLU A 257 -19.74 24.32 -16.27
C GLU A 257 -19.75 24.30 -14.72
N GLU A 258 -19.94 23.16 -14.10
CA GLU A 258 -19.92 23.03 -12.64
C GLU A 258 -18.54 23.37 -12.05
N GLY A 259 -17.46 22.90 -12.67
CA GLY A 259 -16.10 23.18 -12.25
C GLY A 259 -15.78 24.66 -12.31
N PHE A 260 -16.16 25.34 -13.41
CA PHE A 260 -15.95 26.78 -13.58
C PHE A 260 -16.72 27.62 -12.55
N VAL A 261 -17.96 27.23 -12.22
CA VAL A 261 -18.77 27.93 -11.19
C VAL A 261 -18.15 27.74 -9.80
N LYS A 262 -17.63 26.56 -9.51
CA LYS A 262 -17.14 26.23 -8.18
C LYS A 262 -15.69 26.64 -7.93
N PHE A 263 -14.90 26.70 -8.99
CA PHE A 263 -13.48 27.06 -9.00
C PHE A 263 -13.21 28.05 -10.16
N PRO A 264 -13.65 29.32 -10.02
CA PRO A 264 -13.56 30.35 -11.06
C PRO A 264 -12.14 30.76 -11.40
#